data_aff97b380c0470c4772963179642b16a
#
_entry.id   aff97b380c0470c4772963179642b16a
#
_cell.length_a   1.000
_cell.length_b   1.000
_cell.length_c   1.000
_cell.angle_alpha   90.00
_cell.angle_beta   90.00
_cell.angle_gamma   90.00
#
_symmetry.space_group_name_H-M   'P 1'
#
loop_
_entity.id
_entity.type
_entity.pdbx_description
1 polymer ?
#
loop_
_entity_poly.entity_id
_entity_poly.type
_entity_poly.pdbx_seq_one_letter_code
_entity_poly.pdbx_strand_id
1 'polypeptide(L)'
;MEDGNVKATLDMLAGLGLDVRVMRETPFLAVVENPAVPSRRVAVAVPDGDGPARAAMFETDPRTGRNRPHGDSAAVPRDDSWPTVAGMCRTWLAGLGALGDAAGLTRAELARRTGVAATRISEYARPRPGRADPANMTLRTARALARALGVTIDALYDTMAMRIPENGPTARQAGTSDPARRA
;
A
#
# COMPACT_ATOMS: atom_id res chain seq x y z
N MET A 1 -20.97 6.31 16.58
CA MET A 1 -19.72 6.75 17.25
C MET A 1 -18.57 5.75 17.07
N GLU A 2 -18.63 4.83 16.09
CA GLU A 2 -17.70 3.68 15.98
C GLU A 2 -16.82 3.70 14.72
N ASP A 3 -16.94 4.69 13.86
CA ASP A 3 -16.11 4.78 12.63
C ASP A 3 -14.72 5.36 12.90
N GLY A 4 -14.46 5.77 14.15
CA GLY A 4 -13.21 6.39 14.57
C GLY A 4 -11.98 5.52 14.34
N ASN A 5 -12.10 4.20 14.48
CA ASN A 5 -10.98 3.29 14.27
C ASN A 5 -10.66 3.07 12.78
N VAL A 6 -11.69 2.98 11.93
CA VAL A 6 -11.49 2.92 10.47
C VAL A 6 -10.84 4.20 9.98
N LYS A 7 -11.32 5.36 10.45
CA LYS A 7 -10.74 6.67 10.11
C LYS A 7 -9.30 6.79 10.61
N ALA A 8 -9.02 6.39 11.84
CA ALA A 8 -7.65 6.37 12.37
C ALA A 8 -6.72 5.45 11.57
N THR A 9 -7.21 4.28 11.13
CA THR A 9 -6.47 3.39 10.23
C THR A 9 -6.12 4.10 8.91
N LEU A 10 -7.07 4.80 8.31
CA LEU A 10 -6.86 5.53 7.06
C LEU A 10 -5.88 6.69 7.23
N ASP A 11 -5.99 7.46 8.32
CA ASP A 11 -5.07 8.55 8.65
C ASP A 11 -3.63 8.04 8.83
N MET A 12 -3.47 6.87 9.46
CA MET A 12 -2.17 6.22 9.59
C MET A 12 -1.60 5.77 8.24
N LEU A 13 -2.42 5.21 7.37
CA LEU A 13 -2.00 4.82 6.02
C LEU A 13 -1.58 6.05 5.19
N ALA A 14 -2.28 7.17 5.33
CA ALA A 14 -1.89 8.44 4.72
C ALA A 14 -0.53 8.92 5.26
N GLY A 15 -0.29 8.80 6.57
CA GLY A 15 1.00 9.10 7.20
C GLY A 15 2.16 8.22 6.71
N LEU A 16 1.87 7.06 6.13
CA LEU A 16 2.86 6.17 5.50
C LEU A 16 3.10 6.47 4.01
N GLY A 17 2.50 7.53 3.47
CA GLY A 17 2.69 7.97 2.08
C GLY A 17 1.68 7.40 1.08
N LEU A 18 0.60 6.78 1.53
CA LEU A 18 -0.52 6.43 0.66
C LEU A 18 -1.46 7.63 0.49
N ASP A 19 -2.04 7.74 -0.70
CA ASP A 19 -3.09 8.73 -0.96
C ASP A 19 -4.43 8.17 -0.49
N VAL A 20 -5.05 8.85 0.49
CA VAL A 20 -6.33 8.46 1.06
C VAL A 20 -7.37 9.52 0.73
N ARG A 21 -8.40 9.14 -0.01
CA ARG A 21 -9.49 10.03 -0.41
C ARG A 21 -10.81 9.54 0.13
N VAL A 22 -11.47 10.36 0.94
CA VAL A 22 -12.85 10.14 1.36
C VAL A 22 -13.77 10.55 0.22
N MET A 23 -14.48 9.58 -0.33
CA MET A 23 -15.39 9.76 -1.45
C MET A 23 -16.81 10.11 -0.99
N ARG A 24 -17.17 9.64 0.20
CA ARG A 24 -18.48 9.86 0.81
C ARG A 24 -18.35 9.73 2.33
N GLU A 25 -19.05 10.57 3.08
CA GLU A 25 -19.03 10.54 4.54
C GLU A 25 -20.19 9.75 5.15
N THR A 26 -21.31 9.64 4.45
CA THR A 26 -22.50 8.93 4.95
C THR A 26 -23.27 8.27 3.79
N PRO A 27 -23.33 6.93 3.68
CA PRO A 27 -22.44 5.98 4.34
C PRO A 27 -20.98 6.24 4.00
N PHE A 28 -20.06 5.98 4.93
CA PHE A 28 -18.66 6.30 4.72
C PHE A 28 -18.05 5.45 3.60
N LEU A 29 -17.34 6.10 2.70
CA LEU A 29 -16.57 5.45 1.64
C LEU A 29 -15.24 6.17 1.44
N ALA A 30 -14.15 5.46 1.58
CA ALA A 30 -12.83 5.95 1.30
C ALA A 30 -12.08 5.05 0.31
N VAL A 31 -11.13 5.63 -0.39
CA VAL A 31 -10.25 4.94 -1.33
C VAL A 31 -8.81 5.23 -0.96
N VAL A 32 -8.01 4.17 -0.88
CA VAL A 32 -6.57 4.21 -0.61
C VAL A 32 -5.84 3.85 -1.90
N GLU A 33 -4.92 4.70 -2.33
CA GLU A 33 -4.14 4.53 -3.56
C GLU A 33 -2.65 4.75 -3.28
N ASN A 34 -1.81 4.17 -4.14
CA ASN A 34 -0.40 4.55 -4.23
C ASN A 34 -0.18 5.21 -5.60
N PRO A 35 0.27 6.47 -5.66
CA PRO A 35 0.50 7.15 -6.93
C PRO A 35 1.46 6.42 -7.87
N ALA A 36 2.38 5.61 -7.34
CA ALA A 36 3.29 4.77 -8.13
C ALA A 36 2.61 3.53 -8.74
N VAL A 37 1.40 3.20 -8.29
CA VAL A 37 0.60 2.04 -8.74
C VAL A 37 -0.82 2.49 -9.11
N PRO A 38 -0.99 3.39 -10.08
CA PRO A 38 -2.24 4.12 -10.31
C PRO A 38 -3.41 3.24 -10.76
N SER A 39 -3.11 2.03 -11.26
CA SER A 39 -4.16 1.06 -11.64
C SER A 39 -4.76 0.32 -10.45
N ARG A 40 -4.26 0.49 -9.24
CA ARG A 40 -4.65 -0.29 -8.07
C ARG A 40 -5.13 0.59 -6.93
N ARG A 41 -6.16 0.11 -6.24
CA ARG A 41 -6.73 0.80 -5.09
C ARG A 41 -7.34 -0.19 -4.08
N VAL A 42 -7.45 0.25 -2.85
CA VAL A 42 -8.22 -0.42 -1.80
C VAL A 42 -9.38 0.50 -1.44
N ALA A 43 -10.61 0.03 -1.58
CA ALA A 43 -11.79 0.75 -1.13
C ALA A 43 -12.24 0.22 0.24
N VAL A 44 -12.60 1.13 1.13
CA VAL A 44 -13.13 0.83 2.46
C VAL A 44 -14.49 1.49 2.58
N ALA A 45 -15.52 0.69 2.79
CA ALA A 45 -16.89 1.14 2.95
C ALA A 45 -17.41 0.78 4.36
N VAL A 46 -17.99 1.76 5.05
CA VAL A 46 -18.67 1.57 6.31
C VAL A 46 -20.15 1.88 6.07
N PRO A 47 -21.04 0.89 6.19
CA PRO A 47 -22.47 1.11 6.01
C PRO A 47 -23.05 1.93 7.16
N ASP A 48 -24.17 2.60 6.89
CA ASP A 48 -24.98 3.17 7.97
C ASP A 48 -25.52 2.04 8.88
N GLY A 49 -25.46 2.25 10.20
CA GLY A 49 -25.89 1.26 11.20
C GLY A 49 -24.81 0.27 11.62
N ASP A 50 -25.20 -0.84 12.25
CA ASP A 50 -24.31 -1.76 12.96
C ASP A 50 -23.65 -2.83 12.06
N GLY A 51 -23.83 -2.75 10.75
CA GLY A 51 -23.19 -3.68 9.81
C GLY A 51 -21.67 -3.58 9.84
N PRO A 52 -20.92 -4.67 9.53
CA PRO A 52 -19.47 -4.63 9.47
C PRO A 52 -19.02 -3.72 8.32
N ALA A 53 -17.94 -2.98 8.54
CA ALA A 53 -17.23 -2.34 7.45
C ALA A 53 -16.71 -3.40 6.45
N ARG A 54 -16.48 -3.01 5.23
CA ARG A 54 -15.95 -3.90 4.19
C ARG A 54 -14.78 -3.23 3.49
N ALA A 55 -13.77 -4.02 3.18
CA ALA A 55 -12.66 -3.57 2.34
C ALA A 55 -12.57 -4.47 1.10
N ALA A 56 -12.18 -3.89 -0.01
CA ALA A 56 -11.99 -4.61 -1.27
C ALA A 56 -10.86 -4.00 -2.09
N MET A 57 -10.13 -4.87 -2.79
CA MET A 57 -9.09 -4.49 -3.74
C MET A 57 -9.70 -4.33 -5.13
N PHE A 58 -9.25 -3.32 -5.86
CA PHE A 58 -9.70 -3.05 -7.22
C PHE A 58 -8.51 -2.80 -8.14
N GLU A 59 -8.67 -3.23 -9.38
CA GLU A 59 -7.78 -2.89 -10.47
C GLU A 59 -8.54 -2.08 -11.52
N THR A 60 -7.94 -1.00 -11.99
CA THR A 60 -8.51 -0.18 -13.06
C THR A 60 -7.98 -0.71 -14.40
N ASP A 61 -8.88 -1.12 -15.27
CA ASP A 61 -8.54 -1.48 -16.64
C ASP A 61 -8.03 -0.21 -17.37
N PRO A 62 -6.78 -0.18 -17.83
CA PRO A 62 -6.17 1.00 -18.44
C PRO A 62 -6.83 1.40 -19.77
N ARG A 63 -7.55 0.48 -20.43
CA ARG A 63 -8.21 0.75 -21.72
C ARG A 63 -9.59 1.33 -21.53
N THR A 64 -10.33 0.87 -20.54
CA THR A 64 -11.73 1.25 -20.34
C THR A 64 -11.94 2.19 -19.17
N GLY A 65 -10.95 2.39 -18.30
CA GLY A 65 -11.07 3.13 -17.04
C GLY A 65 -12.00 2.47 -16.01
N ARG A 66 -12.48 1.26 -16.28
CA ARG A 66 -13.40 0.56 -15.37
C ARG A 66 -12.64 -0.13 -14.25
N ASN A 67 -13.17 -0.01 -13.04
CA ASN A 67 -12.66 -0.73 -11.88
C ASN A 67 -13.20 -2.16 -11.88
N ARG A 68 -12.31 -3.12 -11.71
CA ARG A 68 -12.65 -4.55 -11.52
C ARG A 68 -12.26 -4.96 -10.12
N PRO A 69 -13.11 -5.66 -9.37
CA PRO A 69 -12.73 -6.21 -8.08
C PRO A 69 -11.63 -7.27 -8.29
N HIS A 70 -10.66 -7.28 -7.38
CA HIS A 70 -9.61 -8.29 -7.30
C HIS A 70 -9.82 -9.12 -6.04
N GLY A 71 -10.29 -10.35 -6.21
CA GLY A 71 -10.70 -11.20 -5.11
C GLY A 71 -12.01 -10.77 -4.44
N ASP A 72 -12.31 -11.41 -3.32
CA ASP A 72 -13.49 -11.12 -2.53
C ASP A 72 -13.29 -9.91 -1.61
N SER A 73 -14.38 -9.22 -1.30
CA SER A 73 -14.37 -8.19 -0.26
C SER A 73 -14.27 -8.84 1.12
N ALA A 74 -13.42 -8.31 1.99
CA ALA A 74 -13.30 -8.75 3.37
C ALA A 74 -14.17 -7.91 4.31
N ALA A 75 -14.76 -8.56 5.32
CA ALA A 75 -15.33 -7.85 6.46
C ALA A 75 -14.20 -7.23 7.29
N VAL A 76 -14.41 -6.00 7.72
CA VAL A 76 -13.46 -5.22 8.52
C VAL A 76 -14.09 -5.01 9.89
N PRO A 77 -13.51 -5.55 10.96
CA PRO A 77 -13.95 -5.23 12.33
C PRO A 77 -13.83 -3.73 12.58
N ARG A 78 -14.86 -3.09 13.08
CA ARG A 78 -14.85 -1.64 13.33
C ARG A 78 -13.90 -1.24 14.47
N ASP A 79 -13.72 -2.13 15.43
CA ASP A 79 -12.85 -1.99 16.61
C ASP A 79 -11.38 -2.34 16.31
N ASP A 80 -11.11 -3.12 15.26
CA ASP A 80 -9.76 -3.50 14.85
C ASP A 80 -9.65 -3.58 13.32
N SER A 81 -9.74 -2.44 12.65
CA SER A 81 -9.70 -2.35 11.18
C SER A 81 -8.29 -2.48 10.60
N TRP A 82 -7.24 -2.23 11.41
CA TRP A 82 -5.86 -2.18 10.93
C TRP A 82 -5.39 -3.48 10.24
N PRO A 83 -5.50 -4.68 10.84
CA PRO A 83 -4.96 -5.89 10.24
C PRO A 83 -5.49 -6.14 8.82
N THR A 84 -6.79 -5.93 8.64
CA THR A 84 -7.46 -6.18 7.36
C THR A 84 -7.09 -5.13 6.31
N VAL A 85 -7.29 -3.85 6.60
CA VAL A 85 -7.08 -2.77 5.62
C VAL A 85 -5.60 -2.60 5.31
N ALA A 86 -4.75 -2.56 6.34
CA ALA A 86 -3.30 -2.46 6.16
C ALA A 86 -2.71 -3.70 5.47
N GLY A 87 -3.24 -4.89 5.75
CA GLY A 87 -2.86 -6.12 5.06
C GLY A 87 -3.14 -6.07 3.57
N MET A 88 -4.32 -5.57 3.17
CA MET A 88 -4.67 -5.35 1.76
C MET A 88 -3.74 -4.30 1.12
N CYS A 89 -3.53 -3.16 1.77
CA CYS A 89 -2.64 -2.12 1.26
C CYS A 89 -1.20 -2.63 1.11
N ARG A 90 -0.68 -3.40 2.07
CA ARG A 90 0.65 -4.00 2.01
C ARG A 90 0.81 -4.93 0.81
N THR A 91 -0.19 -5.75 0.55
CA THR A 91 -0.14 -6.74 -0.52
C THR A 91 -0.37 -6.11 -1.89
N TRP A 92 -1.28 -5.12 -1.96
CA TRP A 92 -1.80 -4.61 -3.22
C TRP A 92 -1.13 -3.32 -3.69
N LEU A 93 -0.68 -2.47 -2.76
CA LEU A 93 -0.20 -1.12 -3.05
C LEU A 93 1.29 -0.91 -2.73
N ALA A 94 1.94 -1.79 -1.97
CA ALA A 94 3.30 -1.58 -1.49
C ALA A 94 4.31 -2.60 -2.04
N GLY A 95 5.57 -2.17 -2.12
CA GLY A 95 6.70 -3.03 -2.48
C GLY A 95 6.85 -3.33 -3.96
N LEU A 96 7.96 -3.99 -4.30
CA LEU A 96 8.29 -4.33 -5.69
C LEU A 96 7.28 -5.30 -6.32
N GLY A 97 6.63 -6.14 -5.51
CA GLY A 97 5.59 -7.05 -5.97
C GLY A 97 4.41 -6.31 -6.59
N ALA A 98 3.88 -5.30 -5.89
CA ALA A 98 2.77 -4.48 -6.37
C ALA A 98 3.10 -3.75 -7.68
N LEU A 99 4.31 -3.19 -7.79
CA LEU A 99 4.80 -2.56 -9.02
C LEU A 99 4.92 -3.56 -10.18
N GLY A 100 5.49 -4.74 -9.93
CA GLY A 100 5.64 -5.79 -10.94
C GLY A 100 4.30 -6.26 -11.48
N ASP A 101 3.39 -6.58 -10.59
CA ASP A 101 2.05 -7.05 -10.97
C ASP A 101 1.26 -5.96 -11.70
N ALA A 102 1.34 -4.69 -11.24
CA ALA A 102 0.70 -3.56 -11.93
C ALA A 102 1.26 -3.33 -13.35
N ALA A 103 2.54 -3.63 -13.55
CA ALA A 103 3.20 -3.60 -14.86
C ALA A 103 2.94 -4.88 -15.70
N GLY A 104 2.19 -5.85 -15.17
CA GLY A 104 1.96 -7.14 -15.82
C GLY A 104 3.22 -8.00 -15.96
N LEU A 105 4.20 -7.83 -15.06
CA LEU A 105 5.49 -8.50 -15.12
C LEU A 105 5.66 -9.50 -13.98
N THR A 106 5.95 -10.75 -14.34
CA THR A 106 6.43 -11.73 -13.37
C THR A 106 7.85 -11.40 -12.89
N ARG A 107 8.26 -11.94 -11.73
CA ARG A 107 9.63 -11.78 -11.22
C ARG A 107 10.68 -12.29 -12.21
N ALA A 108 10.39 -13.40 -12.89
CA ALA A 108 11.27 -13.98 -13.90
C ALA A 108 11.42 -13.04 -15.10
N GLU A 109 10.32 -12.47 -15.59
CA GLU A 109 10.33 -11.51 -16.68
C GLU A 109 11.06 -10.21 -16.28
N LEU A 110 10.85 -9.73 -15.06
CA LEU A 110 11.54 -8.57 -14.54
C LEU A 110 13.06 -8.83 -14.47
N ALA A 111 13.49 -10.00 -13.98
CA ALA A 111 14.89 -10.40 -13.97
C ALA A 111 15.49 -10.44 -15.40
N ARG A 112 14.77 -11.03 -16.34
CA ARG A 112 15.19 -11.09 -17.75
C ARG A 112 15.33 -9.71 -18.39
N ARG A 113 14.38 -8.80 -18.16
CA ARG A 113 14.40 -7.43 -18.74
C ARG A 113 15.47 -6.55 -18.14
N THR A 114 15.76 -6.72 -16.87
CA THR A 114 16.68 -5.84 -16.13
C THR A 114 18.10 -6.37 -16.05
N GLY A 115 18.32 -7.66 -16.30
CA GLY A 115 19.59 -8.35 -16.04
C GLY A 115 19.91 -8.50 -14.56
N VAL A 116 18.97 -8.21 -13.68
CA VAL A 116 19.12 -8.40 -12.22
C VAL A 116 18.79 -9.86 -11.89
N ALA A 117 19.64 -10.51 -11.08
CA ALA A 117 19.44 -11.89 -10.70
C ALA A 117 18.04 -12.12 -10.07
N ALA A 118 17.36 -13.21 -10.44
CA ALA A 118 16.01 -13.52 -9.96
C ALA A 118 15.94 -13.64 -8.43
N THR A 119 17.01 -14.13 -7.79
CA THR A 119 17.15 -14.15 -6.33
C THR A 119 17.11 -12.75 -5.74
N ARG A 120 17.80 -11.79 -6.37
CA ARG A 120 17.82 -10.40 -5.93
C ARG A 120 16.46 -9.72 -6.11
N ILE A 121 15.77 -9.98 -7.22
CA ILE A 121 14.38 -9.54 -7.42
C ILE A 121 13.47 -10.08 -6.33
N SER A 122 13.62 -11.36 -5.98
CA SER A 122 12.82 -11.99 -4.92
C SER A 122 13.12 -11.43 -3.53
N GLU A 123 14.38 -11.07 -3.26
CA GLU A 123 14.78 -10.39 -2.03
C GLU A 123 14.17 -8.99 -1.91
N TYR A 124 14.19 -8.21 -3.00
CA TYR A 124 13.57 -6.89 -3.05
C TYR A 124 12.03 -6.94 -2.94
N ALA A 125 11.40 -7.99 -3.48
CA ALA A 125 9.96 -8.17 -3.37
C ALA A 125 9.50 -8.61 -1.96
N ARG A 126 10.42 -9.20 -1.16
CA ARG A 126 10.16 -9.64 0.22
C ARG A 126 11.35 -9.25 1.11
N PRO A 127 11.52 -7.95 1.36
CA PRO A 127 12.65 -7.48 2.15
C PRO A 127 12.61 -8.05 3.56
N ARG A 128 13.76 -8.60 3.99
CA ARG A 128 13.95 -9.09 5.35
C ARG A 128 14.93 -8.18 6.08
N PRO A 129 14.82 -8.02 7.39
CA PRO A 129 15.82 -7.28 8.16
C PRO A 129 17.24 -7.75 7.82
N GLY A 130 18.12 -6.82 7.48
CA GLY A 130 19.52 -7.10 7.13
C GLY A 130 19.78 -7.66 5.72
N ARG A 131 18.74 -7.85 4.90
CA ARG A 131 18.87 -8.29 3.49
C ARG A 131 18.08 -7.40 2.56
N ALA A 132 18.67 -7.10 1.41
CA ALA A 132 18.04 -6.41 0.28
C ALA A 132 17.28 -5.13 0.66
N ASP A 133 17.91 -4.29 1.50
CA ASP A 133 17.39 -2.95 1.76
C ASP A 133 17.38 -2.16 0.43
N PRO A 134 16.24 -1.61 -0.01
CA PRO A 134 16.17 -0.74 -1.17
C PRO A 134 17.19 0.40 -1.13
N ALA A 135 17.49 0.94 0.05
CA ALA A 135 18.48 1.99 0.24
C ALA A 135 19.90 1.59 -0.22
N ASN A 136 20.21 0.28 -0.22
CA ASN A 136 21.48 -0.26 -0.69
C ASN A 136 21.47 -0.70 -2.15
N MET A 137 20.41 -0.37 -2.89
CA MET A 137 20.33 -0.66 -4.32
C MET A 137 21.25 0.28 -5.11
N THR A 138 22.07 -0.29 -6.00
CA THR A 138 22.87 0.56 -6.88
C THR A 138 21.99 1.36 -7.84
N LEU A 139 22.41 2.56 -8.19
CA LEU A 139 21.69 3.41 -9.16
C LEU A 139 21.46 2.69 -10.49
N ARG A 140 22.41 1.85 -10.91
CA ARG A 140 22.27 1.03 -12.13
C ARG A 140 21.09 0.07 -12.02
N THR A 141 20.98 -0.63 -10.90
CA THR A 141 19.87 -1.56 -10.63
C THR A 141 18.54 -0.80 -10.53
N ALA A 142 18.50 0.32 -9.79
CA ALA A 142 17.33 1.15 -9.65
C ALA A 142 16.81 1.65 -11.01
N ARG A 143 17.70 2.16 -11.87
CA ARG A 143 17.35 2.60 -13.24
C ARG A 143 16.81 1.47 -14.11
N ALA A 144 17.41 0.28 -14.03
CA ALA A 144 16.94 -0.87 -14.79
C ALA A 144 15.53 -1.30 -14.36
N LEU A 145 15.29 -1.39 -13.04
CA LEU A 145 13.98 -1.72 -12.48
C LEU A 145 12.94 -0.66 -12.81
N ALA A 146 13.23 0.62 -12.55
CA ALA A 146 12.30 1.72 -12.82
C ALA A 146 11.88 1.77 -14.29
N ARG A 147 12.83 1.61 -15.21
CA ARG A 147 12.56 1.57 -16.66
C ARG A 147 11.70 0.36 -17.05
N ALA A 148 11.98 -0.83 -16.51
CA ALA A 148 11.22 -2.03 -16.81
C ALA A 148 9.79 -1.97 -16.28
N LEU A 149 9.59 -1.29 -15.14
CA LEU A 149 8.30 -1.12 -14.48
C LEU A 149 7.51 0.10 -14.99
N GLY A 150 8.14 0.99 -15.77
CA GLY A 150 7.50 2.20 -16.26
C GLY A 150 7.28 3.28 -15.21
N VAL A 151 8.09 3.30 -14.14
CA VAL A 151 7.99 4.28 -13.05
C VAL A 151 9.26 5.12 -12.94
N THR A 152 9.22 6.21 -12.17
CA THR A 152 10.43 6.97 -11.82
C THR A 152 11.27 6.23 -10.78
N ILE A 153 12.54 6.61 -10.63
CA ILE A 153 13.40 6.03 -9.59
C ILE A 153 12.85 6.39 -8.21
N ASP A 154 12.37 7.61 -8.02
CA ASP A 154 11.81 8.07 -6.74
C ASP A 154 10.56 7.25 -6.40
N ALA A 155 9.61 7.10 -7.34
CA ALA A 155 8.42 6.25 -7.14
C ALA A 155 8.78 4.79 -6.83
N LEU A 156 9.83 4.25 -7.47
CA LEU A 156 10.34 2.92 -7.15
C LEU A 156 10.82 2.84 -5.70
N TYR A 157 11.67 3.79 -5.27
CA TYR A 157 12.20 3.81 -3.90
C TYR A 157 11.11 4.02 -2.87
N ASP A 158 10.22 4.99 -3.07
CA ASP A 158 9.11 5.29 -2.15
C ASP A 158 8.22 4.07 -1.96
N THR A 159 7.84 3.41 -3.06
CA THR A 159 7.00 2.21 -2.99
C THR A 159 7.70 1.03 -2.33
N MET A 160 9.00 0.84 -2.61
CA MET A 160 9.79 -0.25 -2.00
C MET A 160 10.14 0.04 -0.53
N ALA A 161 10.34 1.30 -0.15
CA ALA A 161 10.61 1.72 1.21
C ALA A 161 9.35 1.73 2.08
N MET A 162 8.16 1.78 1.46
CA MET A 162 6.89 1.80 2.18
C MET A 162 6.77 0.58 3.09
N ARG A 163 6.75 0.83 4.39
CA ARG A 163 6.62 -0.20 5.43
C ARG A 163 5.27 -0.04 6.10
N ILE A 164 4.30 -0.86 5.70
CA ILE A 164 3.02 -0.95 6.38
C ILE A 164 3.16 -2.03 7.47
N PRO A 165 3.18 -1.68 8.77
CA PRO A 165 3.38 -2.63 9.86
C PRO A 165 2.32 -3.74 9.87
N GLU A 166 2.70 -4.94 10.29
CA GLU A 166 1.73 -6.04 10.45
C GLU A 166 0.80 -5.78 11.61
N ASN A 167 1.38 -5.35 12.72
CA ASN A 167 0.64 -4.93 13.90
C ASN A 167 0.40 -3.42 13.80
N GLY A 168 -0.78 -2.98 14.15
CA GLY A 168 -1.11 -1.56 14.23
C GLY A 168 -0.07 -0.81 15.09
N PRO A 169 0.03 0.49 14.97
CA PRO A 169 0.93 1.26 15.82
C PRO A 169 0.55 0.98 17.26
N THR A 170 1.50 0.46 18.01
CA THR A 170 1.35 0.34 19.46
C THR A 170 1.03 1.72 20.01
N ALA A 171 0.03 1.81 20.88
CA ALA A 171 -0.48 3.06 21.47
C ALA A 171 0.62 3.99 22.08
N ARG A 172 1.87 3.58 22.09
CA ARG A 172 3.04 4.37 22.49
C ARG A 172 3.48 5.42 21.46
N GLN A 173 3.10 5.32 20.19
CA GLN A 173 3.51 6.29 19.16
C GLN A 173 2.50 7.43 18.96
N ALA A 174 1.29 7.28 19.46
CA ALA A 174 0.26 8.33 19.38
C ALA A 174 0.41 9.42 20.47
N GLY A 175 1.38 9.29 21.38
CA GLY A 175 1.48 10.12 22.60
C GLY A 175 2.62 11.15 22.64
N THR A 176 3.41 11.34 21.60
CA THR A 176 4.57 12.25 21.66
C THR A 176 4.57 13.32 20.57
N SER A 177 3.53 14.11 20.53
CA SER A 177 3.57 15.42 19.86
C SER A 177 2.80 16.43 20.72
N ASP A 178 3.20 16.58 21.98
CA ASP A 178 2.82 17.75 22.77
C ASP A 178 3.97 18.78 22.73
N PRO A 179 3.87 19.82 21.89
CA PRO A 179 4.88 20.88 21.80
C PRO A 179 4.86 21.82 23.01
N ALA A 180 3.98 21.61 24.01
CA ALA A 180 3.75 22.55 25.10
C ALA A 180 4.64 22.33 26.35
N ARG A 181 5.64 21.44 26.33
CA ARG A 181 6.55 21.21 27.46
C ARG A 181 7.98 21.74 27.25
N ARG A 182 8.13 22.85 26.53
CA ARG A 182 9.36 23.63 26.55
C ARG A 182 9.02 25.11 26.80
N ALA A 183 8.78 25.43 28.03
CA ALA A 183 8.87 26.77 28.59
C ALA A 183 9.54 26.64 29.96
#